data_fe62ddf343e8025feca560afb8368217
#
_entry.id   fe62ddf343e8025feca560afb8368217
#
_cell.length_a   1.000
_cell.length_b   1.000
_cell.length_c   1.000
_cell.angle_alpha   90.00
_cell.angle_beta   90.00
_cell.angle_gamma   90.00
#
_symmetry.space_group_name_H-M   'P 1'
#
loop_
_entity.id
_entity.type
_entity.pdbx_description
1 polymer ?
#
loop_
_entity_poly.entity_id
_entity_poly.type
_entity_poly.pdbx_seq_one_letter_code
_entity_poly.pdbx_strand_id
1 'polypeptide(L)'
;MNHENLFLNNKSLPKDFTFPQEFIAFVSQKELPNLHPWWLLYTYEGAFDAWLKIVRKQYPSRSLIPFAKIEYTDDIACFDGQDFSGNPKVFYVHSYASPGWEDRGCVNNFSEWLKYALEDAEEYQREDNE
;
A
#
# COMPACT_ATOMS: atom_id res chain seq x y z
N MET A 1 -8.04 -12.15 -16.16
CA MET A 1 -6.79 -12.20 -15.40
C MET A 1 -7.08 -11.95 -13.93
N ASN A 2 -6.47 -12.72 -13.06
CA ASN A 2 -6.61 -12.54 -11.62
C ASN A 2 -5.63 -11.47 -11.15
N HIS A 3 -6.13 -10.36 -10.59
CA HIS A 3 -5.30 -9.24 -10.15
C HIS A 3 -4.28 -9.64 -9.09
N GLU A 4 -4.60 -10.60 -8.24
CA GLU A 4 -3.68 -11.02 -7.17
C GLU A 4 -2.37 -11.57 -7.73
N ASN A 5 -2.36 -12.09 -8.97
CA ASN A 5 -1.15 -12.63 -9.58
C ASN A 5 -0.20 -11.55 -10.11
N LEU A 6 -0.63 -10.29 -10.14
CA LEU A 6 0.22 -9.21 -10.62
C LEU A 6 1.44 -8.98 -9.74
N PHE A 7 1.35 -9.29 -8.43
CA PHE A 7 2.48 -9.11 -7.51
C PHE A 7 2.55 -10.12 -6.38
N LEU A 8 1.53 -10.93 -6.14
CA LEU A 8 1.55 -11.90 -5.02
C LEU A 8 2.66 -12.95 -5.16
N ASN A 9 3.07 -13.23 -6.38
CA ASN A 9 4.15 -14.17 -6.66
C ASN A 9 5.45 -13.47 -7.06
N ASN A 10 5.58 -12.19 -6.72
CA ASN A 10 6.76 -11.41 -7.08
C ASN A 10 7.99 -11.92 -6.35
N LYS A 11 9.00 -12.34 -7.12
CA LYS A 11 10.25 -12.89 -6.57
C LYS A 11 11.08 -11.86 -5.83
N SER A 12 10.77 -10.58 -6.00
CA SER A 12 11.47 -9.49 -5.33
C SER A 12 11.04 -9.29 -3.88
N LEU A 13 9.99 -9.99 -3.44
CA LEU A 13 9.51 -9.89 -2.06
C LEU A 13 10.39 -10.70 -1.12
N PRO A 14 10.48 -10.31 0.17
CA PRO A 14 11.20 -11.11 1.16
C PRO A 14 10.62 -12.52 1.22
N LYS A 15 11.51 -13.50 1.37
CA LYS A 15 11.16 -14.92 1.27
C LYS A 15 10.03 -15.34 2.21
N ASP A 16 10.07 -14.86 3.45
CA ASP A 16 9.11 -15.28 4.47
C ASP A 16 7.92 -14.33 4.62
N PHE A 17 7.86 -13.30 3.79
CA PHE A 17 6.76 -12.35 3.83
C PHE A 17 5.53 -12.94 3.16
N THR A 18 4.36 -12.77 3.78
CA THR A 18 3.07 -13.11 3.18
C THR A 18 2.14 -11.91 3.28
N PHE A 19 1.40 -11.67 2.22
CA PHE A 19 0.37 -10.62 2.25
C PHE A 19 -0.73 -11.03 3.23
N PRO A 20 -1.31 -10.07 3.98
CA PRO A 20 -2.37 -10.42 4.92
C PRO A 20 -3.59 -10.98 4.21
N GLN A 21 -4.29 -11.91 4.87
CA GLN A 21 -5.48 -12.53 4.30
C GLN A 21 -6.55 -11.49 3.95
N GLU A 22 -6.71 -10.49 4.79
CA GLU A 22 -7.67 -9.40 4.55
C GLU A 22 -7.34 -8.63 3.28
N PHE A 23 -6.05 -8.43 3.00
CA PHE A 23 -5.64 -7.76 1.77
C PHE A 23 -5.94 -8.65 0.56
N ILE A 24 -5.57 -9.94 0.63
CA ILE A 24 -5.82 -10.87 -0.47
C ILE A 24 -7.33 -10.95 -0.76
N ALA A 25 -8.14 -11.08 0.29
CA ALA A 25 -9.60 -11.14 0.15
C ALA A 25 -10.15 -9.85 -0.48
N PHE A 26 -9.64 -8.71 -0.04
CA PHE A 26 -10.08 -7.42 -0.56
C PHE A 26 -9.79 -7.27 -2.06
N VAL A 27 -8.53 -7.53 -2.46
CA VAL A 27 -8.14 -7.35 -3.86
C VAL A 27 -8.69 -8.43 -4.78
N SER A 28 -9.18 -9.53 -4.22
CA SER A 28 -9.79 -10.61 -4.99
C SER A 28 -11.27 -10.39 -5.28
N GLN A 29 -11.87 -9.34 -4.72
CA GLN A 29 -13.26 -9.00 -5.00
C GLN A 29 -13.44 -8.62 -6.46
N LYS A 30 -14.58 -8.99 -7.03
CA LYS A 30 -14.91 -8.67 -8.42
C LYS A 30 -15.01 -7.16 -8.62
N GLU A 31 -15.61 -6.47 -7.67
CA GLU A 31 -15.75 -5.02 -7.69
C GLU A 31 -15.22 -4.46 -6.37
N LEU A 32 -14.40 -3.41 -6.48
CA LEU A 32 -13.82 -2.76 -5.31
C LEU A 32 -14.55 -1.46 -5.02
N PRO A 33 -14.65 -1.06 -3.75
CA PRO A 33 -15.19 0.26 -3.42
C PRO A 33 -14.28 1.35 -3.99
N ASN A 34 -14.85 2.51 -4.25
CA ASN A 34 -14.09 3.67 -4.69
C ASN A 34 -13.32 4.24 -3.50
N LEU A 35 -11.99 4.07 -3.51
CA LEU A 35 -11.11 4.53 -2.45
C LEU A 35 -10.47 5.89 -2.74
N HIS A 36 -10.80 6.53 -3.89
CA HIS A 36 -10.20 7.81 -4.24
C HIS A 36 -10.29 8.80 -3.09
N PRO A 37 -9.23 9.47 -2.64
CA PRO A 37 -7.97 9.73 -3.38
C PRO A 37 -6.90 8.64 -3.25
N TRP A 38 -7.16 7.54 -2.55
CA TRP A 38 -6.23 6.41 -2.52
C TRP A 38 -6.45 5.52 -3.74
N TRP A 39 -5.37 5.00 -4.30
CA TRP A 39 -5.46 4.00 -5.35
C TRP A 39 -4.49 2.86 -5.06
N LEU A 40 -4.91 1.65 -5.41
CA LEU A 40 -4.13 0.44 -5.14
C LEU A 40 -3.18 0.19 -6.30
N LEU A 41 -1.92 -0.08 -5.98
CA LEU A 41 -0.87 -0.21 -7.00
C LEU A 41 -1.12 -1.38 -7.94
N TYR A 42 -1.71 -2.47 -7.45
CA TYR A 42 -1.95 -3.65 -8.27
C TYR A 42 -2.95 -3.40 -9.40
N THR A 43 -3.75 -2.36 -9.34
CA THR A 43 -4.73 -2.07 -10.40
C THR A 43 -4.09 -1.51 -11.66
N TYR A 44 -2.82 -1.14 -11.60
CA TYR A 44 -2.10 -0.58 -12.73
C TYR A 44 -0.90 -1.45 -13.04
N GLU A 45 -0.83 -1.97 -14.27
CA GLU A 45 0.26 -2.84 -14.70
C GLU A 45 1.60 -2.14 -14.49
N GLY A 46 2.52 -2.82 -13.83
CA GLY A 46 3.86 -2.32 -13.58
C GLY A 46 4.00 -1.33 -12.43
N ALA A 47 2.91 -0.82 -11.87
CA ALA A 47 2.98 0.19 -10.81
C ALA A 47 3.60 -0.37 -9.53
N PHE A 48 3.24 -1.58 -9.15
CA PHE A 48 3.81 -2.20 -7.96
C PHE A 48 5.34 -2.33 -8.08
N ASP A 49 5.81 -2.88 -9.18
CA ASP A 49 7.25 -3.06 -9.39
C ASP A 49 7.98 -1.72 -9.44
N ALA A 50 7.39 -0.72 -10.08
CA ALA A 50 7.99 0.60 -10.16
C ALA A 50 8.14 1.24 -8.79
N TRP A 51 7.08 1.20 -7.98
CA TRP A 51 7.12 1.79 -6.64
C TRP A 51 8.00 1.00 -5.69
N LEU A 52 8.04 -0.33 -5.83
CA LEU A 52 8.95 -1.16 -5.03
C LEU A 52 10.41 -0.76 -5.27
N LYS A 53 10.78 -0.54 -6.53
CA LYS A 53 12.13 -0.06 -6.87
C LYS A 53 12.40 1.32 -6.30
N ILE A 54 11.43 2.22 -6.37
CA ILE A 54 11.57 3.58 -5.85
C ILE A 54 11.84 3.57 -4.35
N VAL A 55 11.02 2.87 -3.56
CA VAL A 55 11.19 2.85 -2.11
C VAL A 55 12.47 2.15 -1.69
N ARG A 56 12.89 1.11 -2.42
CA ARG A 56 14.16 0.41 -2.14
C ARG A 56 15.37 1.30 -2.42
N LYS A 57 15.29 2.09 -3.48
CA LYS A 57 16.36 3.00 -3.83
C LYS A 57 16.47 4.16 -2.83
N GLN A 58 15.34 4.72 -2.42
CA GLN A 58 15.31 5.85 -1.51
C GLN A 58 15.62 5.45 -0.07
N TYR A 59 15.13 4.30 0.37
CA TYR A 59 15.23 3.85 1.76
C TYR A 59 15.77 2.42 1.83
N PRO A 60 17.02 2.20 1.41
CA PRO A 60 17.58 0.85 1.28
C PRO A 60 17.72 0.10 2.61
N SER A 61 17.71 0.81 3.73
CA SER A 61 17.80 0.16 5.05
C SER A 61 16.44 -0.33 5.56
N ARG A 62 15.36 -0.04 4.85
CA ARG A 62 14.01 -0.42 5.25
C ARG A 62 13.43 -1.42 4.26
N SER A 63 12.73 -2.42 4.79
CA SER A 63 12.00 -3.38 3.95
C SER A 63 10.55 -2.94 3.84
N LEU A 64 10.25 -2.13 2.83
CA LEU A 64 8.93 -1.56 2.60
C LEU A 64 8.31 -2.20 1.37
N ILE A 65 7.05 -2.65 1.51
CA ILE A 65 6.31 -3.25 0.40
C ILE A 65 5.10 -2.37 0.11
N PRO A 66 5.20 -1.48 -0.90
CA PRO A 66 4.13 -0.53 -1.20
C PRO A 66 2.91 -1.23 -1.77
N PHE A 67 1.71 -0.78 -1.39
CA PHE A 67 0.48 -1.34 -1.94
C PHE A 67 -0.55 -0.29 -2.32
N ALA A 68 -0.45 0.94 -1.82
CA ALA A 68 -1.39 2.01 -2.15
C ALA A 68 -0.70 3.36 -2.12
N LYS A 69 -1.19 4.29 -2.93
CA LYS A 69 -0.67 5.66 -3.00
C LYS A 69 -1.84 6.63 -2.97
N ILE A 70 -1.66 7.75 -2.29
CA ILE A 70 -2.65 8.82 -2.32
C ILE A 70 -2.31 9.79 -3.45
N GLU A 71 -3.33 10.29 -4.15
CA GLU A 71 -3.12 10.99 -5.42
C GLU A 71 -2.44 12.35 -5.31
N TYR A 72 -2.77 13.11 -4.28
CA TYR A 72 -2.36 14.52 -4.23
C TYR A 72 -1.12 14.80 -3.39
N THR A 73 -0.51 13.78 -2.83
CA THR A 73 0.73 13.92 -2.07
C THR A 73 1.70 12.82 -2.50
N ASP A 74 2.91 12.88 -1.94
CA ASP A 74 3.90 11.82 -2.18
C ASP A 74 3.81 10.70 -1.14
N ASP A 75 2.72 10.63 -0.38
CA ASP A 75 2.54 9.60 0.62
C ASP A 75 2.12 8.28 -0.01
N ILE A 76 2.69 7.21 0.50
CA ILE A 76 2.44 5.86 0.04
C ILE A 76 2.25 4.95 1.26
N ALA A 77 1.34 3.99 1.16
CA ALA A 77 1.12 3.00 2.21
C ALA A 77 1.91 1.75 1.88
N CYS A 78 2.69 1.28 2.85
CA CYS A 78 3.58 0.14 2.68
C CYS A 78 3.40 -0.87 3.80
N PHE A 79 3.39 -2.15 3.47
CA PHE A 79 3.51 -3.19 4.49
C PHE A 79 4.93 -3.24 5.02
N ASP A 80 5.08 -3.60 6.29
CA ASP A 80 6.37 -3.89 6.89
C ASP A 80 6.87 -5.24 6.36
N GLY A 81 7.87 -5.20 5.49
CA GLY A 81 8.43 -6.39 4.87
C GLY A 81 9.22 -7.30 5.81
N GLN A 82 9.49 -6.84 7.03
CA GLN A 82 10.16 -7.63 8.06
C GLN A 82 9.19 -8.26 9.05
N ASP A 83 7.90 -8.00 8.88
CA ASP A 83 6.86 -8.60 9.71
C ASP A 83 6.33 -9.85 9.03
N PHE A 84 6.76 -11.02 9.53
CA PHE A 84 6.40 -12.32 8.96
C PHE A 84 5.23 -12.99 9.65
N SER A 85 4.46 -12.23 10.42
CA SER A 85 3.31 -12.76 11.17
C SER A 85 2.13 -13.18 10.29
N GLY A 86 2.11 -12.71 9.05
CA GLY A 86 0.95 -12.88 8.17
C GLY A 86 -0.06 -11.75 8.29
N ASN A 87 0.18 -10.80 9.17
CA ASN A 87 -0.68 -9.63 9.33
C ASN A 87 0.18 -8.39 9.63
N PRO A 88 1.00 -7.97 8.66
CA PRO A 88 2.02 -6.95 8.88
C PRO A 88 1.44 -5.56 9.17
N LYS A 89 2.22 -4.80 9.91
CA LYS A 89 1.96 -3.39 10.15
C LYS A 89 2.00 -2.64 8.82
N VAL A 90 1.27 -1.52 8.74
CA VAL A 90 1.28 -0.63 7.58
C VAL A 90 1.92 0.69 7.98
N PHE A 91 2.92 1.10 7.23
CA PHE A 91 3.58 2.39 7.39
C PHE A 91 3.08 3.38 6.35
N TYR A 92 2.88 4.63 6.77
CA TYR A 92 2.70 5.76 5.85
C TYR A 92 4.07 6.35 5.58
N VAL A 93 4.49 6.37 4.33
CA VAL A 93 5.83 6.78 3.94
C VAL A 93 5.74 7.94 2.96
N HIS A 94 6.44 9.03 3.23
CA HIS A 94 6.50 10.16 2.31
C HIS A 94 7.65 9.90 1.33
N SER A 95 7.31 9.55 0.10
CA SER A 95 8.33 9.28 -0.91
C SER A 95 9.07 10.57 -1.29
N TYR A 96 10.33 10.42 -1.71
CA TYR A 96 11.22 11.54 -2.05
C TYR A 96 11.57 12.46 -0.88
N ALA A 97 11.28 12.05 0.36
CA ALA A 97 11.78 12.75 1.54
C ALA A 97 13.25 12.42 1.76
N SER A 98 13.95 13.27 2.50
CA SER A 98 15.31 12.94 2.93
C SER A 98 15.28 11.71 3.83
N PRO A 99 16.27 10.80 3.72
CA PRO A 99 16.31 9.62 4.58
C PRO A 99 16.22 10.00 6.06
N GLY A 100 15.32 9.32 6.78
CA GLY A 100 15.02 9.62 8.17
C GLY A 100 13.80 10.53 8.35
N TRP A 101 13.33 11.18 7.29
CA TRP A 101 12.17 12.08 7.35
C TRP A 101 10.95 11.53 6.62
N GLU A 102 11.05 10.30 6.11
CA GLU A 102 9.99 9.68 5.32
C GLU A 102 8.82 9.16 6.17
N ASP A 103 9.03 8.93 7.46
CA ASP A 103 8.02 8.30 8.31
C ASP A 103 6.86 9.27 8.63
N ARG A 104 5.65 8.88 8.22
CA ARG A 104 4.43 9.66 8.44
C ARG A 104 3.45 8.94 9.36
N GLY A 105 3.92 7.93 10.09
CA GLY A 105 3.11 7.17 11.02
C GLY A 105 2.81 5.77 10.53
N CYS A 106 1.99 5.07 11.28
CA CYS A 106 1.65 3.69 10.95
C CYS A 106 0.30 3.31 11.53
N VAL A 107 -0.25 2.21 11.01
CA VAL A 107 -1.42 1.55 11.59
C VAL A 107 -1.09 0.08 11.77
N ASN A 108 -1.88 -0.62 12.59
CA ASN A 108 -1.52 -1.96 13.04
C ASN A 108 -1.57 -3.03 11.95
N ASN A 109 -2.44 -2.88 10.96
CA ASN A 109 -2.61 -3.87 9.91
C ASN A 109 -3.42 -3.31 8.75
N PHE A 110 -3.62 -4.12 7.71
CA PHE A 110 -4.37 -3.72 6.53
C PHE A 110 -5.82 -3.34 6.85
N SER A 111 -6.48 -4.09 7.71
CA SER A 111 -7.88 -3.82 8.07
C SER A 111 -8.05 -2.44 8.67
N GLU A 112 -7.11 -2.02 9.54
CA GLU A 112 -7.12 -0.68 10.12
C GLU A 112 -6.85 0.38 9.05
N TRP A 113 -5.87 0.13 8.17
CA TRP A 113 -5.61 1.04 7.05
C TRP A 113 -6.85 1.21 6.18
N LEU A 114 -7.52 0.10 5.85
CA LEU A 114 -8.71 0.13 4.99
C LEU A 114 -9.83 0.96 5.61
N LYS A 115 -10.02 0.82 6.92
CA LYS A 115 -11.00 1.63 7.65
C LYS A 115 -10.76 3.12 7.46
N TYR A 116 -9.50 3.56 7.64
CA TYR A 116 -9.15 4.97 7.47
C TYR A 116 -9.20 5.39 6.01
N ALA A 117 -8.82 4.52 5.09
CA ALA A 117 -8.89 4.83 3.67
C ALA A 117 -10.34 5.04 3.21
N LEU A 118 -11.28 4.24 3.72
CA LEU A 118 -12.70 4.39 3.41
C LEU A 118 -13.25 5.70 3.99
N GLU A 119 -12.83 6.07 5.19
CA GLU A 119 -13.21 7.35 5.80
C GLU A 119 -12.68 8.53 4.98
N ASP A 120 -11.41 8.46 4.57
CA ASP A 120 -10.79 9.49 3.73
C ASP A 120 -11.52 9.62 2.39
N ALA A 121 -11.87 8.50 1.79
CA ALA A 121 -12.57 8.49 0.51
C ALA A 121 -13.96 9.11 0.64
N GLU A 122 -14.68 8.77 1.70
CA GLU A 122 -16.02 9.33 1.95
C GLU A 122 -15.95 10.84 2.13
N GLU A 123 -15.01 11.32 2.94
CA GLU A 123 -14.83 12.76 3.18
C GLU A 123 -14.43 13.49 1.89
N TYR A 124 -13.49 12.94 1.15
CA TYR A 124 -13.03 13.53 -0.11
C TYR A 124 -14.18 13.64 -1.12
N GLN A 125 -14.96 12.58 -1.28
CA GLN A 125 -16.04 12.54 -2.24
C GLN A 125 -17.20 13.47 -1.84
N ARG A 126 -17.42 13.63 -0.54
CA ARG A 126 -18.40 14.57 -0.03
C ARG A 126 -18.01 16.00 -0.35
N GLU A 127 -16.77 16.38 -0.10
CA GLU A 127 -16.25 17.72 -0.38
C GLU A 127 -16.30 18.03 -1.87
N ASP A 128 -15.98 17.05 -2.70
CA ASP A 128 -15.98 17.22 -4.15
C ASP A 128 -17.38 17.47 -4.71
N ASN A 129 -18.41 17.03 -4.01
CA ASN A 129 -19.80 17.18 -4.44
C ASN A 129 -20.47 18.46 -3.91
N GLU A 130 -19.76 19.24 -3.13
CA GLU A 130 -20.26 20.54 -2.65
C GLU A 130 -19.95 21.70 -3.64
#